data_d1b2899a0fa31b645f53b583abb6cc51
#
_entry.id   d1b2899a0fa31b645f53b583abb6cc51
#
_cell.length_a   1.000
_cell.length_b   1.000
_cell.length_c   1.000
_cell.angle_alpha   90.00
_cell.angle_beta   90.00
_cell.angle_gamma   90.00
#
_symmetry.space_group_name_H-M   'P 1'
#
loop_
_entity.id
_entity.type
_entity.pdbx_description
1 polymer ?
#
loop_
_entity_poly.entity_id
_entity_poly.type
_entity_poly.pdbx_seq_one_letter_code
_entity_poly.pdbx_strand_id
1 'polypeptide(L)' 'EVLGLAAVSVGVGVHDIGAGLAVAGAGLLAVGIFGARA' A
#
# COMPACT_ATOMS: atom_id res chain seq x y z
N GLU A 1 -0.98 -5.94 7.85
CA GLU A 1 0.25 -5.34 8.31
C GLU A 1 1.12 -4.90 7.13
N VAL A 2 2.28 -4.30 7.40
CA VAL A 2 3.11 -3.69 6.36
C VAL A 2 3.57 -4.71 5.32
N LEU A 3 3.95 -5.90 5.75
CA LEU A 3 4.39 -6.93 4.80
C LEU A 3 3.27 -7.36 3.87
N GLY A 4 2.07 -7.50 4.40
CA GLY A 4 0.90 -7.83 3.58
C GLY A 4 0.60 -6.75 2.57
N LEU A 5 0.67 -5.49 3.00
CA LEU A 5 0.45 -4.35 2.13
C LEU A 5 1.47 -4.31 1.00
N ALA A 6 2.74 -4.52 1.34
CA ALA A 6 3.81 -4.54 0.35
C ALA A 6 3.58 -5.65 -0.67
N ALA A 7 3.18 -6.83 -0.23
CA ALA A 7 2.91 -7.96 -1.11
C ALA A 7 1.75 -7.66 -2.06
N VAL A 8 0.69 -7.04 -1.56
CA VAL A 8 -0.46 -6.67 -2.38
C VAL A 8 -0.07 -5.64 -3.43
N SER A 9 0.67 -4.59 -3.04
CA SER A 9 1.07 -3.57 -4.00
C SER A 9 2.01 -4.12 -5.07
N VAL A 10 2.90 -5.04 -4.74
CA VAL A 10 3.76 -5.69 -5.72
C VAL A 10 2.93 -6.53 -6.67
N GLY A 11 1.99 -7.31 -6.15
CA GLY A 11 1.13 -8.14 -6.98
C GLY A 11 0.32 -7.33 -7.97
N VAL A 12 -0.26 -6.22 -7.53
CA VAL A 12 -1.01 -5.33 -8.41
C VAL A 12 -0.07 -4.66 -9.41
N GLY A 13 1.11 -4.25 -8.97
CA GLY A 13 2.09 -3.57 -9.81
C GLY A 13 2.61 -4.43 -10.96
N VAL A 14 2.62 -5.75 -10.80
CA VAL A 14 3.02 -6.66 -11.88
C VAL A 14 2.07 -6.54 -13.08
N HIS A 15 0.78 -6.36 -12.82
CA HIS A 15 -0.21 -6.23 -13.88
C HIS A 15 -0.35 -4.79 -14.36
N ASP A 16 -0.24 -3.83 -13.44
CA ASP A 16 -0.39 -2.41 -13.76
C ASP A 16 0.44 -1.60 -12.77
N ILE A 17 1.54 -1.04 -13.24
CA ILE A 17 2.45 -0.29 -12.37
C ILE A 17 1.78 0.92 -11.74
N GLY A 18 0.90 1.59 -12.47
CA GLY A 18 0.15 2.72 -11.94
C GLY A 18 -0.76 2.31 -10.79
N ALA A 19 -1.47 1.19 -10.95
CA ALA A 19 -2.34 0.66 -9.92
C ALA A 19 -1.53 0.22 -8.69
N GLY A 20 -0.37 -0.40 -8.92
CA GLY A 20 0.51 -0.81 -7.81
C GLY A 20 0.99 0.37 -7.00
N LEU A 21 1.39 1.46 -7.68
CA LEU A 21 1.82 2.69 -7.02
C LEU A 21 0.66 3.32 -6.23
N ALA A 22 -0.55 3.31 -6.79
CA ALA A 22 -1.72 3.84 -6.10
C ALA A 22 -2.02 3.06 -4.83
N VAL A 23 -1.94 1.75 -4.89
CA VAL A 23 -2.17 0.89 -3.72
C VAL A 23 -1.11 1.16 -2.65
N ALA A 24 0.16 1.25 -3.04
CA ALA A 24 1.25 1.51 -2.12
C ALA A 24 1.07 2.88 -1.45
N GLY A 25 0.73 3.91 -2.22
CA GLY A 25 0.53 5.25 -1.69
C GLY A 25 -0.66 5.32 -0.75
N ALA A 26 -1.79 4.73 -1.13
CA ALA A 26 -2.97 4.70 -0.28
C ALA A 26 -2.70 3.95 1.02
N GLY A 27 -1.97 2.84 0.93
CA GLY A 27 -1.60 2.06 2.11
C GLY A 27 -0.71 2.85 3.06
N LEU A 28 0.27 3.58 2.54
CA LEU A 28 1.15 4.41 3.36
C LEU A 28 0.37 5.50 4.07
N LEU A 29 -0.57 6.13 3.38
CA LEU A 29 -1.43 7.15 3.98
C LEU A 29 -2.28 6.55 5.08
N ALA A 30 -2.87 5.38 4.84
CA ALA A 30 -3.70 4.71 5.83
C ALA A 30 -2.90 4.36 7.09
N VAL A 31 -1.70 3.80 6.90
CA VAL A 31 -0.82 3.46 8.02
C VAL A 31 -0.43 4.72 8.81
N GLY A 32 -0.12 5.81 8.09
CA GLY A 32 0.22 7.07 8.74
C GLY A 32 -0.93 7.62 9.58
N ILE A 33 -2.14 7.62 9.04
CA ILE A 33 -3.31 8.14 9.74
C ILE A 33 -3.66 7.26 10.94
N PHE A 34 -3.80 5.96 10.73
CA PHE A 34 -4.21 5.06 11.81
C PHE A 34 -3.10 4.86 12.83
N GLY A 35 -1.85 4.84 12.39
CA GLY A 35 -0.71 4.75 13.30
C GLY A 35 -0.59 5.97 14.19
N ALA A 36 -0.83 7.16 13.64
CA ALA A 36 -0.79 8.40 14.43
C ALA A 36 -1.90 8.46 15.46
N ARG A 37 -3.05 7.82 15.17
CA ARG A 37 -4.17 7.80 16.11
C ARG A 37 -3.99 6.76 17.20
N ALA A 38 -3.21 5.76 16.93
CA ALA A 38 -2.95 4.73 17.92
C ALA A 38 -1.98 5.23 19.00
#